data_80296f7d2c484375e0429af0a34589d7
#
_entry.id   80296f7d2c484375e0429af0a34589d7
#
_cell.length_a   1.000
_cell.length_b   1.000
_cell.length_c   1.000
_cell.angle_alpha   90.00
_cell.angle_beta   90.00
_cell.angle_gamma   90.00
#
_symmetry.space_group_name_H-M   'P 1'
#
loop_
_entity.id
_entity.type
_entity.pdbx_description
1 polymer ?
#
loop_
_entity_poly.entity_id
_entity_poly.type
_entity_poly.pdbx_seq_one_letter_code
_entity_poly.pdbx_strand_id
1 'polypeptide(L)'
;MVECLVQAPLKVQRSFYPDDTGQCQTMLLHTGGGMVGGDRLGYDVVLEAQSDVCFTSASAGKIYRSLGPWSEQTVNLEVGIGASVLWSPQETIIFDQARYQQNFCIKLQEQARFKGWEIVRLGRTARGEKFTQGHWRSSWEIWQGDKLIWGERQQLIGDKQLYESPNALAGFTCLGTYVDLSRSFDQDLVHQAREMIHSQGRSPQFGLTLTATQGLIARYRGNSTQEAKDIFTQLSQVISP
;
A
#
# COMPACT_ATOMS: atom_id res chain seq x y z
N MET A 1 6.44 10.55 -19.01
CA MET A 1 5.01 10.22 -19.16
C MET A 1 4.64 10.48 -20.61
N VAL A 2 4.12 9.49 -21.29
CA VAL A 2 3.78 9.57 -22.73
C VAL A 2 2.33 10.05 -22.89
N GLU A 3 1.42 9.51 -22.11
CA GLU A 3 0.00 9.86 -22.13
C GLU A 3 -0.57 9.89 -20.70
N CYS A 4 -1.52 10.77 -20.44
CA CYS A 4 -2.20 10.84 -19.18
C CYS A 4 -3.64 11.36 -19.38
N LEU A 5 -4.59 10.47 -19.13
CA LEU A 5 -6.02 10.82 -19.10
C LEU A 5 -6.45 10.91 -17.63
N VAL A 6 -7.07 12.02 -17.27
CA VAL A 6 -7.54 12.24 -15.89
C VAL A 6 -8.98 12.70 -15.88
N GLN A 7 -9.73 12.16 -14.92
CA GLN A 7 -11.09 12.58 -14.62
C GLN A 7 -11.16 13.05 -13.17
N ALA A 8 -11.71 14.24 -12.95
CA ALA A 8 -11.93 14.72 -11.58
C ALA A 8 -12.75 13.70 -10.76
N PRO A 9 -12.44 13.52 -9.47
CA PRO A 9 -11.51 14.32 -8.65
C PRO A 9 -10.04 13.90 -8.71
N LEU A 10 -9.68 12.90 -9.52
CA LEU A 10 -8.30 12.48 -9.66
C LEU A 10 -7.50 13.43 -10.54
N LYS A 11 -6.23 13.63 -10.19
CA LYS A 11 -5.24 14.36 -10.98
C LYS A 11 -3.89 13.68 -10.86
N VAL A 12 -3.07 13.83 -11.90
CA VAL A 12 -1.66 13.43 -11.90
C VAL A 12 -0.82 14.69 -11.97
N GLN A 13 0.09 14.85 -11.02
CA GLN A 13 1.05 15.96 -11.09
C GLN A 13 2.10 15.66 -12.17
N ARG A 14 2.66 16.72 -12.76
CA ARG A 14 3.75 16.57 -13.72
C ARG A 14 4.86 15.73 -13.10
N SER A 15 5.23 14.64 -13.77
CA SER A 15 6.32 13.76 -13.35
C SER A 15 7.67 14.50 -13.39
N PHE A 16 8.56 14.14 -12.50
CA PHE A 16 9.89 14.73 -12.37
C PHE A 16 10.92 13.67 -11.95
N TYR A 17 12.18 13.99 -12.08
CA TYR A 17 13.30 13.16 -11.67
C TYR A 17 13.96 13.86 -10.46
N PRO A 18 13.81 13.33 -9.23
CA PRO A 18 14.27 13.99 -8.01
C PRO A 18 15.80 13.97 -7.84
N ASP A 19 16.44 13.01 -8.48
CA ASP A 19 17.87 12.75 -8.40
C ASP A 19 18.41 12.13 -9.71
N ASP A 20 19.71 11.77 -9.71
CA ASP A 20 20.41 11.21 -10.87
C ASP A 20 20.22 9.68 -11.02
N THR A 21 19.35 9.04 -10.24
CA THR A 21 19.09 7.58 -10.34
C THR A 21 18.33 7.21 -11.59
N GLY A 22 17.69 8.18 -12.25
CA GLY A 22 16.84 7.96 -13.41
C GLY A 22 15.42 7.49 -13.07
N GLN A 23 15.07 7.35 -11.79
CA GLN A 23 13.71 7.02 -11.37
C GLN A 23 12.78 8.20 -11.57
N CYS A 24 11.71 7.99 -12.33
CA CYS A 24 10.65 8.98 -12.55
C CYS A 24 9.68 9.00 -11.36
N GLN A 25 9.54 10.13 -10.68
CA GLN A 25 8.54 10.28 -9.63
C GLN A 25 7.26 10.90 -10.17
N THR A 26 6.13 10.24 -9.89
CA THR A 26 4.79 10.66 -10.29
C THR A 26 3.87 10.73 -9.08
N MET A 27 3.28 11.90 -8.85
CA MET A 27 2.38 12.11 -7.71
C MET A 27 0.93 12.05 -8.15
N LEU A 28 0.17 11.15 -7.50
CA LEU A 28 -1.26 10.97 -7.68
C LEU A 28 -2.01 11.84 -6.68
N LEU A 29 -2.98 12.60 -7.16
CA LEU A 29 -3.73 13.55 -6.35
C LEU A 29 -5.22 13.20 -6.37
N HIS A 30 -5.85 13.27 -5.20
CA HIS A 30 -7.30 13.25 -5.06
C HIS A 30 -7.78 14.61 -4.55
N THR A 31 -8.37 15.42 -5.42
CA THR A 31 -8.74 16.82 -5.12
C THR A 31 -10.11 16.99 -4.46
N GLY A 32 -10.88 15.91 -4.33
CA GLY A 32 -12.21 15.91 -3.71
C GLY A 32 -12.22 15.82 -2.18
N GLY A 33 -11.04 15.80 -1.53
CA GLY A 33 -10.93 15.79 -0.07
C GLY A 33 -11.21 14.45 0.61
N GLY A 34 -11.61 13.42 -0.12
CA GLY A 34 -11.87 12.05 0.34
C GLY A 34 -13.07 11.42 -0.36
N MET A 35 -13.29 10.13 -0.10
CA MET A 35 -14.34 9.31 -0.71
C MET A 35 -15.54 9.19 0.23
N VAL A 36 -16.74 9.26 -0.33
CA VAL A 36 -18.00 8.97 0.35
C VAL A 36 -18.60 7.67 -0.20
N GLY A 37 -19.59 7.13 0.49
CA GLY A 37 -20.27 5.91 0.03
C GLY A 37 -20.86 6.07 -1.37
N GLY A 38 -20.54 5.16 -2.27
CA GLY A 38 -20.89 5.17 -3.68
C GLY A 38 -19.80 5.67 -4.62
N ASP A 39 -18.75 6.32 -4.12
CA ASP A 39 -17.62 6.76 -4.94
C ASP A 39 -16.82 5.56 -5.45
N ARG A 40 -16.38 5.66 -6.71
CA ARG A 40 -15.48 4.72 -7.36
C ARG A 40 -14.31 5.45 -7.98
N LEU A 41 -13.10 5.12 -7.55
CA LEU A 41 -11.86 5.65 -8.09
C LEU A 41 -11.06 4.55 -8.75
N GLY A 42 -10.52 4.81 -9.94
CA GLY A 42 -9.67 3.89 -10.69
C GLY A 42 -8.33 4.52 -11.04
N TYR A 43 -7.28 3.75 -10.91
CA TYR A 43 -5.96 4.04 -11.47
C TYR A 43 -5.60 2.89 -12.41
N ASP A 44 -5.54 3.20 -13.71
CA ASP A 44 -5.08 2.28 -14.75
C ASP A 44 -3.76 2.81 -15.28
N VAL A 45 -2.70 2.05 -15.05
CA VAL A 45 -1.32 2.48 -15.34
C VAL A 45 -0.62 1.42 -16.16
N VAL A 46 -0.03 1.83 -17.26
CA VAL A 46 0.84 1.01 -18.09
C VAL A 46 2.24 1.60 -18.08
N LEU A 47 3.21 0.80 -17.67
CA LEU A 47 4.63 1.15 -17.75
C LEU A 47 5.24 0.47 -18.99
N GLU A 48 5.86 1.28 -19.84
CA GLU A 48 6.61 0.78 -20.97
C GLU A 48 7.86 0.02 -20.51
N ALA A 49 8.42 -0.78 -21.41
CA ALA A 49 9.64 -1.55 -21.11
C ALA A 49 10.77 -0.65 -20.61
N GLN A 50 11.57 -1.17 -19.66
CA GLN A 50 12.74 -0.50 -19.06
C GLN A 50 12.44 0.80 -18.32
N SER A 51 11.18 1.14 -18.07
CA SER A 51 10.86 2.32 -17.24
C SER A 51 11.08 2.06 -15.76
N ASP A 52 11.50 3.09 -15.03
CA ASP A 52 11.62 3.05 -13.56
C ASP A 52 10.78 4.19 -12.97
N VAL A 53 9.72 3.85 -12.25
CA VAL A 53 8.72 4.82 -11.79
C VAL A 53 8.37 4.60 -10.32
N CYS A 54 8.36 5.71 -9.58
CA CYS A 54 7.79 5.78 -8.23
C CYS A 54 6.44 6.50 -8.28
N PHE A 55 5.38 5.83 -7.89
CA PHE A 55 4.08 6.46 -7.64
C PHE A 55 3.89 6.75 -6.16
N THR A 56 3.54 8.00 -5.86
CA THR A 56 3.22 8.44 -4.50
C THR A 56 1.94 9.29 -4.51
N SER A 57 1.45 9.65 -3.34
CA SER A 57 0.33 10.60 -3.21
C SER A 57 0.71 11.79 -2.32
N ALA A 58 0.11 12.95 -2.57
CA ALA A 58 0.46 14.19 -1.86
C ALA A 58 -0.07 14.22 -0.42
N SER A 59 -1.15 13.49 -0.15
CA SER A 59 -1.82 13.49 1.15
C SER A 59 -2.47 12.14 1.42
N ALA A 60 -2.79 11.91 2.70
CA ALA A 60 -3.58 10.76 3.13
C ALA A 60 -4.94 10.72 2.42
N GLY A 61 -5.33 9.53 1.95
CA GLY A 61 -6.68 9.24 1.51
C GLY A 61 -7.64 9.29 2.71
N LYS A 62 -8.86 9.79 2.51
CA LYS A 62 -9.90 9.82 3.56
C LYS A 62 -11.13 9.10 3.06
N ILE A 63 -11.60 8.14 3.85
CA ILE A 63 -12.82 7.40 3.56
C ILE A 63 -13.86 7.77 4.61
N TYR A 64 -14.88 8.46 4.17
CA TYR A 64 -15.93 8.93 5.06
C TYR A 64 -16.95 7.83 5.39
N ARG A 65 -17.70 8.02 6.47
CA ARG A 65 -18.78 7.12 6.85
C ARG A 65 -19.80 6.94 5.72
N SER A 66 -20.38 5.75 5.65
CA SER A 66 -21.43 5.43 4.67
C SER A 66 -22.66 4.85 5.34
N LEU A 67 -23.84 5.25 4.87
CA LEU A 67 -25.13 4.72 5.32
C LEU A 67 -25.54 3.43 4.57
N GLY A 68 -24.68 2.90 3.69
CA GLY A 68 -24.99 1.67 2.95
C GLY A 68 -24.06 1.39 1.79
N PRO A 69 -23.91 2.30 0.81
CA PRO A 69 -23.06 2.06 -0.35
C PRO A 69 -21.58 1.93 0.02
N TRP A 70 -20.85 1.08 -0.72
CA TRP A 70 -19.41 0.98 -0.62
C TRP A 70 -18.72 2.11 -1.38
N SER A 71 -17.63 2.62 -0.86
CA SER A 71 -16.64 3.35 -1.64
C SER A 71 -15.58 2.37 -2.12
N GLU A 72 -15.20 2.47 -3.38
CA GLU A 72 -14.33 1.51 -4.04
C GLU A 72 -13.13 2.19 -4.69
N GLN A 73 -11.95 1.65 -4.48
CA GLN A 73 -10.74 2.05 -5.19
C GLN A 73 -10.13 0.85 -5.90
N THR A 74 -9.80 1.02 -7.17
CA THR A 74 -9.12 0.00 -7.98
C THR A 74 -7.80 0.55 -8.50
N VAL A 75 -6.75 -0.25 -8.41
CA VAL A 75 -5.43 0.06 -8.94
C VAL A 75 -5.01 -1.10 -9.85
N ASN A 76 -4.91 -0.82 -11.13
CA ASN A 76 -4.42 -1.75 -12.14
C ASN A 76 -3.06 -1.25 -12.65
N LEU A 77 -2.02 -2.07 -12.48
CA LEU A 77 -0.68 -1.77 -12.98
C LEU A 77 -0.27 -2.86 -13.98
N GLU A 78 0.05 -2.46 -15.20
CA GLU A 78 0.71 -3.31 -16.18
C GLU A 78 2.16 -2.86 -16.29
N VAL A 79 3.09 -3.71 -15.88
CA VAL A 79 4.52 -3.39 -15.80
C VAL A 79 5.26 -4.11 -16.92
N GLY A 80 5.76 -3.33 -17.87
CA GLY A 80 6.44 -3.81 -19.08
C GLY A 80 7.76 -4.53 -18.80
N ILE A 81 8.31 -5.16 -19.83
CA ILE A 81 9.55 -5.95 -19.76
C ILE A 81 10.68 -5.14 -19.12
N GLY A 82 11.29 -5.67 -18.06
CA GLY A 82 12.40 -5.04 -17.35
C GLY A 82 12.08 -3.72 -16.65
N ALA A 83 10.82 -3.29 -16.64
CA ALA A 83 10.41 -2.08 -15.95
C ALA A 83 10.33 -2.31 -14.42
N SER A 84 10.53 -1.23 -13.67
CA SER A 84 10.44 -1.22 -12.22
C SER A 84 9.38 -0.24 -11.74
N VAL A 85 8.60 -0.63 -10.75
CA VAL A 85 7.64 0.24 -10.09
C VAL A 85 7.74 0.18 -8.58
N LEU A 86 7.79 1.36 -7.96
CA LEU A 86 7.59 1.56 -6.53
C LEU A 86 6.22 2.20 -6.31
N TRP A 87 5.29 1.48 -5.70
CA TRP A 87 3.99 1.99 -5.28
C TRP A 87 4.05 2.43 -3.81
N SER A 88 4.16 3.73 -3.56
CA SER A 88 4.45 4.30 -2.24
C SER A 88 3.47 5.41 -1.83
N PRO A 89 2.16 5.13 -1.79
CA PRO A 89 1.17 6.14 -1.41
C PRO A 89 1.30 6.54 0.07
N GLN A 90 0.71 7.68 0.41
CA GLN A 90 0.40 8.02 1.80
C GLN A 90 -0.66 7.05 2.33
N GLU A 91 -0.90 7.09 3.64
CA GLU A 91 -1.90 6.25 4.29
C GLU A 91 -3.33 6.53 3.83
N THR A 92 -4.19 5.53 3.96
CA THR A 92 -5.64 5.67 3.87
C THR A 92 -6.26 5.70 5.26
N ILE A 93 -6.96 6.79 5.60
CA ILE A 93 -7.66 6.95 6.88
C ILE A 93 -9.12 6.54 6.70
N ILE A 94 -9.50 5.44 7.28
CA ILE A 94 -10.87 4.89 7.23
C ILE A 94 -11.61 5.34 8.47
N PHE A 95 -12.59 6.23 8.31
CA PHE A 95 -13.39 6.75 9.42
C PHE A 95 -14.34 5.68 9.96
N ASP A 96 -14.74 5.83 11.21
CA ASP A 96 -15.77 4.94 11.77
C ASP A 96 -17.04 4.96 10.91
N GLN A 97 -17.70 3.81 10.78
CA GLN A 97 -18.86 3.59 9.93
C GLN A 97 -18.58 3.66 8.41
N ALA A 98 -17.33 3.76 7.97
CA ALA A 98 -17.01 3.68 6.56
C ALA A 98 -17.22 2.26 6.01
N ARG A 99 -17.56 2.15 4.73
CA ARG A 99 -17.60 0.92 3.96
C ARG A 99 -16.68 1.08 2.76
N TYR A 100 -15.49 0.50 2.85
CA TYR A 100 -14.43 0.71 1.86
C TYR A 100 -13.85 -0.60 1.36
N GLN A 101 -13.73 -0.68 0.05
CA GLN A 101 -13.06 -1.77 -0.65
C GLN A 101 -11.95 -1.23 -1.53
N GLN A 102 -10.79 -1.86 -1.46
CA GLN A 102 -9.63 -1.55 -2.29
C GLN A 102 -9.14 -2.81 -2.99
N ASN A 103 -8.90 -2.70 -4.30
CA ASN A 103 -8.45 -3.81 -5.13
C ASN A 103 -7.20 -3.39 -5.90
N PHE A 104 -6.15 -4.21 -5.79
CA PHE A 104 -4.93 -4.09 -6.57
C PHE A 104 -4.81 -5.29 -7.51
N CYS A 105 -4.62 -5.02 -8.79
CA CYS A 105 -4.27 -5.99 -9.80
C CYS A 105 -2.98 -5.55 -10.50
N ILE A 106 -1.91 -6.28 -10.30
CA ILE A 106 -0.57 -5.93 -10.80
C ILE A 106 -0.11 -7.05 -11.71
N LYS A 107 0.17 -6.73 -12.96
CA LYS A 107 0.64 -7.67 -13.97
C LYS A 107 2.07 -7.35 -14.34
N LEU A 108 2.98 -8.25 -14.05
CA LEU A 108 4.41 -8.14 -14.32
C LEU A 108 4.76 -8.92 -15.59
N GLN A 109 5.40 -8.26 -16.55
CA GLN A 109 6.03 -8.95 -17.67
C GLN A 109 7.40 -9.50 -17.26
N GLU A 110 8.10 -10.10 -18.22
CA GLU A 110 9.42 -10.68 -17.99
C GLU A 110 10.40 -9.66 -17.40
N GLN A 111 11.15 -10.04 -16.35
CA GLN A 111 12.09 -9.18 -15.62
C GLN A 111 11.50 -7.90 -15.02
N ALA A 112 10.18 -7.72 -15.07
CA ALA A 112 9.52 -6.61 -14.40
C ALA A 112 9.61 -6.74 -12.88
N ARG A 113 9.69 -5.60 -12.18
CA ARG A 113 9.93 -5.52 -10.75
C ARG A 113 8.84 -4.70 -10.07
N PHE A 114 8.36 -5.19 -8.95
CA PHE A 114 7.38 -4.50 -8.13
C PHE A 114 7.84 -4.39 -6.69
N LYS A 115 7.74 -3.18 -6.14
CA LYS A 115 7.79 -2.89 -4.71
C LYS A 115 6.59 -2.02 -4.36
N GLY A 116 6.02 -2.20 -3.17
CA GLY A 116 4.96 -1.29 -2.76
C GLY A 116 4.36 -1.60 -1.42
N TRP A 117 3.55 -0.66 -0.95
CA TRP A 117 2.86 -0.81 0.33
C TRP A 117 1.45 -0.23 0.34
N GLU A 118 0.71 -0.67 1.32
CA GLU A 118 -0.53 -0.11 1.79
C GLU A 118 -0.40 0.18 3.27
N ILE A 119 -0.80 1.38 3.69
CA ILE A 119 -0.89 1.76 5.10
C ILE A 119 -2.31 2.24 5.35
N VAL A 120 -2.97 1.63 6.33
CA VAL A 120 -4.35 1.95 6.69
C VAL A 120 -4.39 2.42 8.13
N ARG A 121 -5.04 3.56 8.36
CA ARG A 121 -5.40 4.04 9.70
C ARG A 121 -6.90 3.87 9.92
N LEU A 122 -7.25 3.21 10.99
CA LEU A 122 -8.61 2.87 11.39
C LEU A 122 -9.14 3.88 12.41
N GLY A 123 -10.04 4.75 11.99
CA GLY A 123 -10.58 5.85 12.77
C GLY A 123 -9.72 7.11 12.76
N ARG A 124 -10.31 8.24 13.11
CA ARG A 124 -9.64 9.55 13.30
C ARG A 124 -9.06 9.64 14.70
N THR A 125 -7.97 8.96 14.94
CA THR A 125 -7.37 8.82 16.28
C THR A 125 -7.05 10.16 16.95
N ALA A 126 -6.68 11.20 16.19
CA ALA A 126 -6.47 12.55 16.71
C ALA A 126 -7.74 13.19 17.30
N ARG A 127 -8.92 12.63 17.01
CA ARG A 127 -10.22 13.03 17.60
C ARG A 127 -10.77 11.97 18.55
N GLY A 128 -9.97 10.99 18.94
CA GLY A 128 -10.41 9.89 19.81
C GLY A 128 -11.34 8.86 19.12
N GLU A 129 -11.54 8.96 17.80
CA GLU A 129 -12.38 8.03 17.08
C GLU A 129 -11.68 6.70 16.86
N LYS A 130 -12.42 5.60 17.12
CA LYS A 130 -12.00 4.22 16.86
C LYS A 130 -12.90 3.63 15.78
N PHE A 131 -12.37 2.71 14.99
CA PHE A 131 -13.13 1.98 13.98
C PHE A 131 -13.88 0.81 14.62
N THR A 132 -15.05 1.09 15.18
CA THR A 132 -15.91 0.12 15.88
C THR A 132 -17.15 -0.28 15.11
N GLN A 133 -17.40 0.38 14.00
CA GLN A 133 -18.45 0.08 13.04
C GLN A 133 -17.90 0.28 11.64
N GLY A 134 -18.57 -0.32 10.64
CA GLY A 134 -18.15 -0.20 9.26
C GLY A 134 -17.48 -1.47 8.74
N HIS A 135 -16.90 -1.38 7.56
CA HIS A 135 -16.34 -2.53 6.88
C HIS A 135 -15.22 -2.10 5.95
N TRP A 136 -14.04 -2.69 6.13
CA TRP A 136 -12.90 -2.51 5.24
C TRP A 136 -12.52 -3.84 4.59
N ARG A 137 -12.20 -3.79 3.30
CA ARG A 137 -11.64 -4.91 2.52
C ARG A 137 -10.48 -4.41 1.70
N SER A 138 -9.43 -5.20 1.63
CA SER A 138 -8.30 -5.00 0.71
C SER A 138 -7.99 -6.32 0.00
N SER A 139 -7.79 -6.26 -1.30
CA SER A 139 -7.41 -7.41 -2.13
C SER A 139 -6.21 -7.02 -2.99
N TRP A 140 -5.20 -7.87 -2.99
CA TRP A 140 -4.01 -7.74 -3.82
C TRP A 140 -3.83 -8.99 -4.64
N GLU A 141 -3.59 -8.82 -5.93
CA GLU A 141 -3.20 -9.88 -6.85
C GLU A 141 -2.03 -9.40 -7.68
N ILE A 142 -0.90 -10.13 -7.61
CA ILE A 142 0.30 -9.84 -8.40
C ILE A 142 0.58 -11.05 -9.28
N TRP A 143 0.55 -10.81 -10.57
CA TRP A 143 0.66 -11.82 -11.62
C TRP A 143 1.97 -11.66 -12.39
N GLN A 144 2.57 -12.78 -12.78
CA GLN A 144 3.67 -12.82 -13.75
C GLN A 144 3.25 -13.72 -14.91
N GLY A 145 2.96 -13.12 -16.06
CA GLY A 145 2.19 -13.80 -17.10
C GLY A 145 0.84 -14.27 -16.57
N ASP A 146 0.52 -15.55 -16.76
CA ASP A 146 -0.72 -16.16 -16.28
C ASP A 146 -0.62 -16.74 -14.85
N LYS A 147 0.53 -16.61 -14.20
CA LYS A 147 0.77 -17.14 -12.86
C LYS A 147 0.56 -16.10 -11.78
N LEU A 148 -0.34 -16.36 -10.83
CA LEU A 148 -0.45 -15.58 -9.60
C LEU A 148 0.79 -15.89 -8.72
N ILE A 149 1.68 -14.90 -8.57
CA ILE A 149 2.93 -15.05 -7.80
C ILE A 149 2.79 -14.58 -6.35
N TRP A 150 1.82 -13.69 -6.10
CA TRP A 150 1.43 -13.30 -4.74
C TRP A 150 -0.01 -12.79 -4.73
N GLY A 151 -0.75 -13.18 -3.70
CA GLY A 151 -2.12 -12.71 -3.50
C GLY A 151 -2.47 -12.62 -2.02
N GLU A 152 -3.27 -11.61 -1.69
CA GLU A 152 -3.76 -11.37 -0.34
C GLU A 152 -5.18 -10.85 -0.34
N ARG A 153 -5.92 -11.22 0.69
CA ARG A 153 -7.23 -10.66 1.01
C ARG A 153 -7.31 -10.36 2.49
N GLN A 154 -7.54 -9.11 2.81
CA GLN A 154 -7.79 -8.65 4.17
C GLN A 154 -9.23 -8.16 4.30
N GLN A 155 -9.81 -8.41 5.45
CA GLN A 155 -11.13 -7.92 5.79
C GLN A 155 -11.18 -7.58 7.27
N LEU A 156 -11.75 -6.43 7.59
CA LEU A 156 -12.07 -6.02 8.95
C LEU A 156 -13.51 -5.51 9.01
N ILE A 157 -14.29 -6.11 9.87
CA ILE A 157 -15.62 -5.61 10.26
C ILE A 157 -15.40 -4.81 11.53
N GLY A 158 -15.82 -3.54 11.55
CA GLY A 158 -15.72 -2.68 12.72
C GLY A 158 -16.55 -3.26 13.86
N ASP A 159 -15.86 -3.67 14.93
CA ASP A 159 -16.41 -4.24 16.14
C ASP A 159 -15.49 -3.97 17.31
N LYS A 160 -16.05 -3.65 18.49
CA LYS A 160 -15.26 -3.32 19.67
C LYS A 160 -14.44 -4.52 20.16
N GLN A 161 -14.99 -5.73 20.10
CA GLN A 161 -14.27 -6.94 20.56
C GLN A 161 -13.10 -7.25 19.62
N LEU A 162 -13.30 -7.14 18.31
CA LEU A 162 -12.22 -7.31 17.31
C LEU A 162 -11.17 -6.21 17.46
N TYR A 163 -11.56 -4.98 17.74
CA TYR A 163 -10.61 -3.90 18.00
C TYR A 163 -9.68 -4.20 19.19
N GLU A 164 -10.20 -4.75 20.27
CA GLU A 164 -9.46 -5.05 21.50
C GLU A 164 -8.75 -6.43 21.45
N SER A 165 -9.20 -7.34 20.59
CA SER A 165 -8.68 -8.70 20.49
C SER A 165 -7.19 -8.73 20.13
N PRO A 166 -6.34 -9.44 20.87
CA PRO A 166 -4.93 -9.61 20.53
C PRO A 166 -4.72 -10.34 19.19
N ASN A 167 -5.67 -11.19 18.78
CA ASN A 167 -5.62 -11.90 17.49
C ASN A 167 -6.09 -11.03 16.30
N ALA A 168 -6.63 -9.83 16.56
CA ALA A 168 -7.02 -8.88 15.54
C ALA A 168 -6.21 -7.60 15.69
N LEU A 169 -6.81 -6.49 16.16
CA LEU A 169 -6.12 -5.20 16.22
C LEU A 169 -5.30 -4.99 17.51
N ALA A 170 -5.60 -5.71 18.60
CA ALA A 170 -4.96 -5.54 19.92
C ALA A 170 -4.95 -4.08 20.42
N GLY A 171 -5.99 -3.31 20.09
CA GLY A 171 -6.08 -1.88 20.40
C GLY A 171 -5.29 -0.95 19.47
N PHE A 172 -4.55 -1.49 18.49
CA PHE A 172 -3.82 -0.69 17.52
C PHE A 172 -4.75 -0.15 16.43
N THR A 173 -4.36 1.00 15.87
CA THR A 173 -5.18 1.74 14.91
C THR A 173 -4.57 1.81 13.52
N CYS A 174 -3.37 1.28 13.32
CA CYS A 174 -2.66 1.32 12.06
C CYS A 174 -2.23 -0.09 11.64
N LEU A 175 -2.53 -0.43 10.40
CA LEU A 175 -2.08 -1.63 9.72
C LEU A 175 -1.24 -1.24 8.52
N GLY A 176 -0.17 -1.97 8.27
CA GLY A 176 0.66 -1.79 7.09
C GLY A 176 1.04 -3.12 6.46
N THR A 177 1.05 -3.15 5.15
CA THR A 177 1.55 -4.25 4.33
C THR A 177 2.56 -3.70 3.35
N TYR A 178 3.76 -4.28 3.31
CA TYR A 178 4.79 -4.03 2.31
C TYR A 178 5.08 -5.32 1.55
N VAL A 179 5.23 -5.20 0.24
CA VAL A 179 5.57 -6.32 -0.66
C VAL A 179 6.71 -5.89 -1.55
N ASP A 180 7.72 -6.75 -1.69
CA ASP A 180 8.83 -6.58 -2.62
C ASP A 180 9.03 -7.87 -3.42
N LEU A 181 8.72 -7.79 -4.71
CA LEU A 181 8.92 -8.87 -5.69
C LEU A 181 9.93 -8.46 -6.77
N SER A 182 10.84 -7.56 -6.43
CA SER A 182 11.82 -7.04 -7.38
C SER A 182 12.95 -8.03 -7.69
N ARG A 183 13.18 -8.99 -6.80
CA ARG A 183 14.17 -10.07 -6.92
C ARG A 183 13.86 -11.19 -5.94
N SER A 184 14.64 -12.27 -5.98
CA SER A 184 14.67 -13.27 -4.91
C SER A 184 15.53 -12.81 -3.74
N PHE A 185 15.09 -13.12 -2.54
CA PHE A 185 15.74 -12.82 -1.27
C PHE A 185 16.06 -14.10 -0.51
N ASP A 186 17.07 -14.06 0.34
CA ASP A 186 17.45 -15.16 1.23
C ASP A 186 17.05 -14.91 2.68
N GLN A 187 17.19 -15.94 3.52
CA GLN A 187 16.84 -15.88 4.94
C GLN A 187 17.79 -14.99 5.74
N ASP A 188 19.05 -14.89 5.33
CA ASP A 188 20.06 -14.10 6.04
C ASP A 188 19.75 -12.62 5.92
N LEU A 189 19.35 -12.16 4.73
CA LEU A 189 18.89 -10.78 4.52
C LEU A 189 17.62 -10.48 5.32
N VAL A 190 16.67 -11.43 5.37
CA VAL A 190 15.45 -11.27 6.21
C VAL A 190 15.83 -11.12 7.68
N HIS A 191 16.80 -11.91 8.16
CA HIS A 191 17.26 -11.82 9.55
C HIS A 191 17.91 -10.47 9.84
N GLN A 192 18.83 -10.03 9.00
CA GLN A 192 19.50 -8.73 9.12
C GLN A 192 18.50 -7.58 9.10
N ALA A 193 17.54 -7.59 8.18
CA ALA A 193 16.51 -6.56 8.09
C ALA A 193 15.58 -6.53 9.33
N ARG A 194 15.24 -7.69 9.90
CA ARG A 194 14.50 -7.77 11.17
C ARG A 194 15.30 -7.15 12.32
N GLU A 195 16.56 -7.52 12.46
CA GLU A 195 17.44 -6.99 13.51
C GLU A 195 17.61 -5.47 13.39
N MET A 196 17.82 -4.98 12.18
CA MET A 196 17.90 -3.54 11.90
C MET A 196 16.66 -2.79 12.37
N ILE A 197 15.47 -3.29 12.08
CA ILE A 197 14.20 -2.64 12.51
C ILE A 197 14.02 -2.75 14.04
N HIS A 198 14.29 -3.91 14.63
CA HIS A 198 14.16 -4.11 16.08
C HIS A 198 15.17 -3.28 16.90
N SER A 199 16.40 -3.12 16.43
CA SER A 199 17.42 -2.32 17.11
C SER A 199 17.08 -0.84 17.23
N GLN A 200 16.17 -0.33 16.42
CA GLN A 200 15.69 1.05 16.47
C GLN A 200 14.63 1.30 17.57
N GLY A 201 14.33 0.31 18.41
CA GLY A 201 13.31 0.42 19.46
C GLY A 201 11.88 0.63 18.93
N ARG A 202 11.66 0.31 17.65
CA ARG A 202 10.36 0.46 16.99
C ARG A 202 9.39 -0.64 17.41
N SER A 203 8.13 -0.47 17.05
CA SER A 203 7.00 -1.30 17.46
C SER A 203 7.32 -2.81 17.44
N PRO A 204 6.99 -3.54 18.53
CA PRO A 204 7.13 -4.99 18.58
C PRO A 204 6.21 -5.74 17.60
N GLN A 205 5.25 -5.05 17.00
CA GLN A 205 4.25 -5.61 16.08
C GLN A 205 4.67 -5.47 14.60
N PHE A 206 5.93 -5.75 14.33
CA PHE A 206 6.49 -5.82 12.99
C PHE A 206 6.90 -7.27 12.67
N GLY A 207 6.54 -7.72 11.48
CA GLY A 207 6.97 -9.02 10.93
C GLY A 207 7.47 -8.87 9.51
N LEU A 208 8.53 -9.60 9.16
CA LEU A 208 9.09 -9.68 7.83
C LEU A 208 9.35 -11.16 7.48
N THR A 209 8.99 -11.60 6.27
CA THR A 209 9.20 -12.98 5.83
C THR A 209 9.35 -13.06 4.32
N LEU A 210 9.80 -14.21 3.82
CA LEU A 210 9.78 -14.53 2.39
C LEU A 210 8.39 -14.95 1.95
N THR A 211 8.06 -14.61 0.70
CA THR A 211 6.90 -15.20 0.00
C THR A 211 7.26 -16.59 -0.55
N ALA A 212 6.26 -17.33 -1.05
CA ALA A 212 6.50 -18.61 -1.71
C ALA A 212 7.39 -18.50 -2.97
N THR A 213 7.48 -17.32 -3.57
CA THR A 213 8.33 -17.01 -4.73
C THR A 213 9.63 -16.32 -4.34
N GLN A 214 10.02 -16.39 -3.06
CA GLN A 214 11.23 -15.76 -2.49
C GLN A 214 11.26 -14.22 -2.57
N GLY A 215 10.14 -13.56 -2.83
CA GLY A 215 9.98 -12.13 -2.57
C GLY A 215 9.86 -11.85 -1.07
N LEU A 216 9.78 -10.59 -0.68
CA LEU A 216 9.59 -10.17 0.71
C LEU A 216 8.18 -9.68 0.98
N ILE A 217 7.68 -9.98 2.18
CA ILE A 217 6.49 -9.37 2.73
C ILE A 217 6.76 -8.88 4.15
N ALA A 218 6.39 -7.64 4.43
CA ALA A 218 6.41 -7.10 5.78
C ALA A 218 5.01 -6.70 6.23
N ARG A 219 4.78 -6.86 7.54
CA ARG A 219 3.55 -6.47 8.23
C ARG A 219 3.87 -5.54 9.37
N TYR A 220 3.08 -4.52 9.49
CA TYR A 220 3.10 -3.58 10.59
C TYR A 220 1.72 -3.50 11.24
N ARG A 221 1.69 -3.51 12.56
CA ARG A 221 0.53 -3.22 13.37
C ARG A 221 0.95 -2.30 14.51
N GLY A 222 0.40 -1.10 14.58
CA GLY A 222 0.82 -0.10 15.56
C GLY A 222 -0.13 1.10 15.62
N ASN A 223 0.36 2.23 16.10
CA ASN A 223 -0.42 3.45 16.23
C ASN A 223 0.09 4.62 15.37
N SER A 224 1.17 4.42 14.62
CA SER A 224 1.79 5.47 13.81
C SER A 224 1.89 5.08 12.35
N THR A 225 1.21 5.82 11.48
CA THR A 225 1.36 5.66 10.01
C THR A 225 2.74 6.13 9.56
N GLN A 226 3.31 7.13 10.25
CA GLN A 226 4.67 7.59 9.95
C GLN A 226 5.71 6.51 10.26
N GLU A 227 5.59 5.83 11.40
CA GLU A 227 6.47 4.71 11.75
C GLU A 227 6.39 3.58 10.71
N ALA A 228 5.18 3.20 10.29
CA ALA A 228 4.99 2.21 9.24
C ALA A 228 5.68 2.63 7.93
N LYS A 229 5.50 3.90 7.54
CA LYS A 229 6.10 4.47 6.33
C LYS A 229 7.62 4.49 6.41
N ASP A 230 8.19 4.90 7.55
CA ASP A 230 9.64 4.94 7.76
C ASP A 230 10.25 3.54 7.66
N ILE A 231 9.60 2.54 8.28
CA ILE A 231 10.03 1.13 8.18
C ILE A 231 9.99 0.66 6.72
N PHE A 232 8.90 0.89 6.00
CA PHE A 232 8.76 0.43 4.62
C PHE A 232 9.70 1.16 3.66
N THR A 233 9.94 2.45 3.90
CA THR A 233 10.94 3.22 3.14
C THR A 233 12.34 2.66 3.37
N GLN A 234 12.72 2.38 4.62
CA GLN A 234 14.02 1.77 4.91
C GLN A 234 14.17 0.38 4.26
N LEU A 235 13.13 -0.46 4.36
CA LEU A 235 13.15 -1.76 3.67
C LEU A 235 13.34 -1.58 2.16
N SER A 236 12.63 -0.65 1.54
CA SER A 236 12.74 -0.42 0.09
C SER A 236 14.13 0.05 -0.35
N GLN A 237 14.91 0.69 0.54
CA GLN A 237 16.26 1.20 0.29
C GLN A 237 17.36 0.17 0.61
N VAL A 238 17.29 -0.46 1.78
CA VAL A 238 18.31 -1.43 2.25
C VAL A 238 18.32 -2.70 1.41
N ILE A 239 17.16 -3.04 0.86
CA ILE A 239 16.94 -4.24 0.06
C ILE A 239 17.13 -3.95 -1.45
N SER A 240 17.45 -2.71 -1.80
CA SER A 240 17.84 -2.37 -3.19
C SER A 240 19.23 -2.91 -3.49
N PRO A 241 19.47 -3.41 -4.72
CA PRO A 241 20.78 -3.93 -5.13
C PRO A 241 21.82 -2.84 -5.14
#